data_c7d8aaba03b484017f1a1acee6b53cf0
#
_entry.id   c7d8aaba03b484017f1a1acee6b53cf0
#
_cell.length_a   1.000
_cell.length_b   1.000
_cell.length_c   1.000
_cell.angle_alpha   90.00
_cell.angle_beta   90.00
_cell.angle_gamma   90.00
#
_symmetry.space_group_name_H-M   'P 1'
#
loop_
_entity.id
_entity.type
_entity.pdbx_description
1 polymer ?
#
loop_
_entity_poly.entity_id
_entity_poly.type
_entity_poly.pdbx_seq_one_letter_code
_entity_poly.pdbx_strand_id
1 'polypeptide(L)'
;RIATHLVFMGTGEPLDNYENTLKAIRIINSAEGLHIAARRITISTCGVIPGIKRLIKEGLQIELSVSLHAADDKTRNRIMPVNKKYHLKELIAACREYVKKTNRQVTFEYVLIQGLNSGLQSAAKLATMLKALNCKINLIPCNPIKELKVQPPKKLEVLLFRDQLLKKGLNVTLRRPRGEDIEAACGQLR
;
A
#
# COMPACT_ATOMS: atom_id res chain seq x y z
N ARG A 1 -1.30 27.61 3.61
CA ARG A 1 -1.47 26.35 4.39
C ARG A 1 -0.12 25.66 4.45
N ILE A 2 0.34 25.30 5.65
CA ILE A 2 1.61 24.60 5.85
C ILE A 2 1.33 23.09 5.66
N ALA A 3 2.14 22.41 4.85
CA ALA A 3 2.06 20.95 4.72
C ALA A 3 2.44 20.30 6.06
N THR A 4 1.57 19.42 6.57
CA THR A 4 1.78 18.73 7.85
C THR A 4 2.12 17.25 7.67
N HIS A 5 1.79 16.66 6.54
CA HIS A 5 2.06 15.27 6.18
C HIS A 5 2.57 15.22 4.74
N LEU A 6 3.43 14.26 4.45
CA LEU A 6 4.00 14.07 3.13
C LEU A 6 3.95 12.59 2.74
N VAL A 7 3.61 12.34 1.49
CA VAL A 7 3.53 10.97 0.94
C VAL A 7 4.32 10.91 -0.35
N PHE A 8 5.30 10.01 -0.42
CA PHE A 8 5.94 9.61 -1.67
C PHE A 8 5.08 8.54 -2.32
N MET A 9 4.12 8.97 -3.18
CA MET A 9 3.14 8.10 -3.82
C MET A 9 2.86 8.59 -5.24
N GLY A 10 3.45 7.88 -6.23
CA GLY A 10 3.30 8.16 -7.67
C GLY A 10 4.02 9.45 -8.10
N THR A 11 4.30 9.62 -9.36
CA THR A 11 4.42 8.60 -10.38
C THR A 11 5.82 8.00 -10.32
N GLY A 12 5.94 6.67 -10.26
CA GLY A 12 7.22 5.97 -10.11
C GLY A 12 7.33 5.23 -8.77
N GLU A 13 8.45 4.53 -8.59
CA GLU A 13 8.73 3.74 -7.40
C GLU A 13 9.83 4.41 -6.54
N PRO A 14 9.50 4.93 -5.36
CA PRO A 14 10.48 5.63 -4.52
C PRO A 14 11.68 4.79 -4.14
N LEU A 15 11.50 3.47 -3.97
CA LEU A 15 12.57 2.57 -3.57
C LEU A 15 13.51 2.16 -4.73
N ASP A 16 13.15 2.45 -5.99
CA ASP A 16 14.07 2.35 -7.11
C ASP A 16 14.99 3.57 -7.20
N ASN A 17 14.55 4.72 -6.67
CA ASN A 17 15.37 5.93 -6.52
C ASN A 17 15.75 6.19 -5.06
N TYR A 18 16.20 5.13 -4.41
CA TYR A 18 16.37 5.06 -2.95
C TYR A 18 17.18 6.22 -2.37
N GLU A 19 18.38 6.49 -2.92
CA GLU A 19 19.29 7.49 -2.37
C GLU A 19 18.70 8.91 -2.40
N ASN A 20 18.10 9.30 -3.52
CA ASN A 20 17.49 10.62 -3.65
C ASN A 20 16.21 10.73 -2.80
N THR A 21 15.42 9.67 -2.73
CA THR A 21 14.23 9.61 -1.86
C THR A 21 14.63 9.79 -0.39
N LEU A 22 15.65 9.09 0.05
CA LEU A 22 16.13 9.17 1.43
C LEU A 22 16.76 10.54 1.74
N LYS A 23 17.53 11.10 0.81
CA LYS A 23 18.07 12.46 0.93
C LYS A 23 16.95 13.49 1.07
N ALA A 24 15.91 13.41 0.23
CA ALA A 24 14.75 14.28 0.33
C ALA A 24 14.04 14.14 1.69
N ILE A 25 13.84 12.93 2.18
CA ILE A 25 13.23 12.67 3.50
C ILE A 25 14.05 13.32 4.62
N ARG A 26 15.38 13.19 4.59
CA ARG A 26 16.25 13.78 5.60
C ARG A 26 16.20 15.30 5.60
N ILE A 27 16.19 15.94 4.42
CA ILE A 27 16.02 17.38 4.28
C ILE A 27 14.66 17.84 4.83
N ILE A 28 13.59 17.15 4.44
CA ILE A 28 12.22 17.47 4.89
C ILE A 28 12.07 17.30 6.41
N ASN A 29 12.73 16.30 6.98
CA ASN A 29 12.65 16.02 8.42
C ASN A 29 13.59 16.90 9.26
N SER A 30 14.64 17.47 8.70
CA SER A 30 15.61 18.29 9.43
C SER A 30 14.98 19.57 10.00
N ALA A 31 15.56 20.10 11.08
CA ALA A 31 15.15 21.36 11.69
C ALA A 31 15.36 22.56 10.75
N GLU A 32 16.37 22.48 9.88
CA GLU A 32 16.73 23.50 8.90
C GLU A 32 15.88 23.38 7.62
N GLY A 33 15.13 22.30 7.46
CA GLY A 33 14.23 22.04 6.33
C GLY A 33 12.78 22.39 6.65
N LEU A 34 11.86 21.49 6.24
CA LEU A 34 10.41 21.67 6.49
C LEU A 34 9.99 21.27 7.91
N HIS A 35 10.88 20.66 8.69
CA HIS A 35 10.66 20.19 10.07
C HIS A 35 9.42 19.27 10.19
N ILE A 36 9.16 18.47 9.16
CA ILE A 36 8.08 17.47 9.18
C ILE A 36 8.59 16.22 9.90
N ALA A 37 7.97 15.88 11.02
CA ALA A 37 8.34 14.70 11.79
C ALA A 37 8.29 13.42 10.93
N ALA A 38 9.30 12.54 11.05
CA ALA A 38 9.43 11.32 10.24
C ALA A 38 8.14 10.46 10.23
N ARG A 39 7.42 10.37 11.36
CA ARG A 39 6.13 9.68 11.49
C ARG A 39 4.98 10.28 10.66
N ARG A 40 5.19 11.45 10.05
CA ARG A 40 4.25 12.12 9.14
C ARG A 40 4.70 12.03 7.68
N ILE A 41 5.77 11.28 7.41
CA ILE A 41 6.29 11.02 6.09
C ILE A 41 5.99 9.55 5.76
N THR A 42 5.29 9.32 4.65
CA THR A 42 4.94 7.98 4.17
C THR A 42 5.71 7.68 2.89
N ILE A 43 6.36 6.53 2.82
CA ILE A 43 6.83 5.95 1.57
C ILE A 43 5.81 4.90 1.11
N SER A 44 5.29 5.06 -0.10
CA SER A 44 4.47 4.05 -0.76
C SER A 44 5.32 3.30 -1.80
N THR A 45 5.30 1.98 -1.74
CA THR A 45 6.08 1.11 -2.64
C THR A 45 5.22 0.02 -3.25
N CYS A 46 5.53 -0.37 -4.47
CA CYS A 46 4.96 -1.56 -5.10
C CYS A 46 5.53 -2.87 -4.54
N GLY A 47 6.48 -2.80 -3.60
CA GLY A 47 7.03 -3.96 -2.92
C GLY A 47 8.46 -4.31 -3.34
N VAL A 48 9.32 -3.31 -3.55
CA VAL A 48 10.75 -3.49 -3.82
C VAL A 48 11.46 -3.95 -2.53
N ILE A 49 11.56 -5.26 -2.35
CA ILE A 49 12.07 -5.90 -1.12
C ILE A 49 13.44 -5.37 -0.70
N PRO A 50 14.45 -5.23 -1.57
CA PRO A 50 15.75 -4.69 -1.17
C PRO A 50 15.64 -3.29 -0.54
N GLY A 51 14.79 -2.43 -1.10
CA GLY A 51 14.54 -1.10 -0.56
C GLY A 51 13.87 -1.14 0.83
N ILE A 52 12.87 -2.00 1.02
CA ILE A 52 12.23 -2.20 2.33
C ILE A 52 13.26 -2.63 3.39
N LYS A 53 14.13 -3.60 3.05
CA LYS A 53 15.20 -4.06 3.95
C LYS A 53 16.25 -2.98 4.26
N ARG A 54 16.53 -2.09 3.32
CA ARG A 54 17.41 -0.93 3.56
C ARG A 54 16.76 0.07 4.51
N LEU A 55 15.47 0.36 4.36
CA LEU A 55 14.74 1.28 5.25
C LEU A 55 14.79 0.85 6.72
N ILE A 56 14.84 -0.45 7.01
CA ILE A 56 14.99 -0.97 8.38
C ILE A 56 16.27 -0.44 9.05
N LYS A 57 17.34 -0.24 8.28
CA LYS A 57 18.65 0.16 8.78
C LYS A 57 18.79 1.67 8.97
N GLU A 58 17.88 2.47 8.43
CA GLU A 58 17.99 3.94 8.47
C GLU A 58 17.66 4.55 9.83
N GLY A 59 17.03 3.81 10.72
CA GLY A 59 16.62 4.31 12.05
C GLY A 59 15.53 5.38 12.02
N LEU A 60 14.94 5.65 10.83
CA LEU A 60 13.90 6.65 10.65
C LEU A 60 12.52 6.06 10.97
N GLN A 61 11.72 6.82 11.71
CA GLN A 61 10.35 6.44 12.11
C GLN A 61 9.31 6.84 11.04
N ILE A 62 9.59 6.49 9.76
CA ILE A 62 8.67 6.77 8.65
C ILE A 62 7.52 5.74 8.58
N GLU A 63 6.44 6.13 7.91
CA GLU A 63 5.34 5.23 7.61
C GLU A 63 5.64 4.46 6.30
N LEU A 64 5.41 3.14 6.30
CA LEU A 64 5.55 2.32 5.11
C LEU A 64 4.16 1.90 4.61
N SER A 65 3.84 2.24 3.36
CA SER A 65 2.65 1.78 2.65
C SER A 65 3.07 0.85 1.51
N VAL A 66 2.39 -0.28 1.37
CA VAL A 66 2.71 -1.29 0.36
C VAL A 66 1.51 -1.54 -0.53
N SER A 67 1.68 -1.31 -1.82
CA SER A 67 0.71 -1.66 -2.86
C SER A 67 0.63 -3.18 -3.01
N LEU A 68 -0.30 -3.80 -2.29
CA LEU A 68 -0.47 -5.26 -2.24
C LEU A 68 -1.39 -5.77 -3.36
N HIS A 69 -2.62 -5.27 -3.40
CA HIS A 69 -3.67 -5.43 -4.41
C HIS A 69 -4.11 -6.87 -4.72
N ALA A 70 -3.49 -7.89 -4.14
CA ALA A 70 -3.89 -9.28 -4.31
C ALA A 70 -3.55 -10.12 -3.07
N ALA A 71 -4.22 -11.26 -2.93
CA ALA A 71 -4.01 -12.23 -1.85
C ALA A 71 -3.36 -13.54 -2.32
N ASP A 72 -2.95 -13.61 -3.58
CA ASP A 72 -2.17 -14.70 -4.18
C ASP A 72 -1.32 -14.19 -5.35
N ASP A 73 -0.23 -14.91 -5.64
CA ASP A 73 0.73 -14.51 -6.68
C ASP A 73 0.13 -14.57 -8.09
N LYS A 74 -0.79 -15.50 -8.37
CA LYS A 74 -1.44 -15.61 -9.68
C LYS A 74 -2.20 -14.33 -10.01
N THR A 75 -2.98 -13.83 -9.07
CA THR A 75 -3.73 -12.58 -9.21
C THR A 75 -2.78 -11.38 -9.24
N ARG A 76 -1.79 -11.35 -8.33
CA ARG A 76 -0.85 -10.23 -8.26
C ARG A 76 0.00 -10.08 -9.51
N ASN A 77 0.45 -11.18 -10.13
CA ASN A 77 1.22 -11.17 -11.37
C ASN A 77 0.47 -10.50 -12.54
N ARG A 78 -0.88 -10.52 -12.51
CA ARG A 78 -1.71 -9.90 -13.56
C ARG A 78 -1.79 -8.39 -13.45
N ILE A 79 -1.69 -7.85 -12.24
CA ILE A 79 -1.92 -6.42 -11.95
C ILE A 79 -0.68 -5.70 -11.46
N MET A 80 0.31 -6.44 -10.96
CA MET A 80 1.57 -5.91 -10.39
C MET A 80 2.76 -6.68 -10.96
N PRO A 81 3.34 -6.26 -12.11
CA PRO A 81 4.45 -6.98 -12.76
C PRO A 81 5.67 -7.20 -11.85
N VAL A 82 5.89 -6.31 -10.87
CA VAL A 82 6.95 -6.43 -9.86
C VAL A 82 6.88 -7.74 -9.06
N ASN A 83 5.69 -8.36 -8.97
CA ASN A 83 5.51 -9.62 -8.26
C ASN A 83 6.25 -10.80 -8.91
N LYS A 84 6.54 -10.72 -10.21
CA LYS A 84 7.38 -11.72 -10.90
C LYS A 84 8.82 -11.76 -10.34
N LYS A 85 9.28 -10.64 -9.78
CA LYS A 85 10.60 -10.51 -9.14
C LYS A 85 10.54 -10.68 -7.63
N TYR A 86 9.46 -10.19 -7.00
CA TYR A 86 9.29 -10.19 -5.55
C TYR A 86 7.93 -10.79 -5.21
N HIS A 87 7.89 -12.10 -4.96
CA HIS A 87 6.65 -12.82 -4.64
C HIS A 87 6.06 -12.43 -3.29
N LEU A 88 4.75 -12.65 -3.14
CA LEU A 88 4.01 -12.27 -1.94
C LEU A 88 4.62 -12.82 -0.64
N LYS A 89 5.08 -14.08 -0.66
CA LYS A 89 5.69 -14.71 0.52
C LYS A 89 6.89 -13.92 1.03
N GLU A 90 7.81 -13.57 0.14
CA GLU A 90 9.02 -12.80 0.47
C GLU A 90 8.68 -11.35 0.84
N LEU A 91 7.70 -10.74 0.15
CA LEU A 91 7.24 -9.39 0.45
C LEU A 91 6.65 -9.31 1.86
N ILE A 92 5.76 -10.23 2.23
CA ILE A 92 5.17 -10.26 3.57
C ILE A 92 6.23 -10.56 4.63
N ALA A 93 7.21 -11.41 4.33
CA ALA A 93 8.33 -11.65 5.25
C ALA A 93 9.15 -10.37 5.49
N ALA A 94 9.46 -9.60 4.44
CA ALA A 94 10.15 -8.30 4.56
C ALA A 94 9.33 -7.28 5.36
N CYS A 95 8.00 -7.23 5.16
CA CYS A 95 7.11 -6.38 5.96
C CYS A 95 7.08 -6.79 7.44
N ARG A 96 7.08 -8.10 7.74
CA ARG A 96 7.18 -8.59 9.13
C ARG A 96 8.49 -8.19 9.80
N GLU A 97 9.59 -8.28 9.06
CA GLU A 97 10.90 -7.84 9.51
C GLU A 97 10.91 -6.34 9.78
N TYR A 98 10.35 -5.54 8.86
CA TYR A 98 10.19 -4.09 9.03
C TYR A 98 9.42 -3.76 10.32
N VAL A 99 8.25 -4.34 10.52
CA VAL A 99 7.44 -4.15 11.75
C VAL A 99 8.22 -4.52 13.01
N LYS A 100 8.87 -5.69 13.00
CA LYS A 100 9.65 -6.19 14.15
C LYS A 100 10.81 -5.28 14.51
N LYS A 101 11.52 -4.73 13.53
CA LYS A 101 12.75 -3.94 13.73
C LYS A 101 12.47 -2.47 14.03
N THR A 102 11.42 -1.90 13.39
CA THR A 102 11.11 -0.47 13.52
C THR A 102 10.03 -0.19 14.56
N ASN A 103 9.29 -1.21 14.99
CA ASN A 103 8.08 -1.10 15.81
C ASN A 103 7.00 -0.22 15.15
N ARG A 104 7.06 -0.07 13.80
CA ARG A 104 6.10 0.70 13.01
C ARG A 104 5.11 -0.21 12.32
N GLN A 105 3.85 0.22 12.25
CA GLN A 105 2.80 -0.45 11.50
C GLN A 105 3.06 -0.31 9.99
N VAL A 106 2.75 -1.34 9.21
CA VAL A 106 2.70 -1.27 7.73
C VAL A 106 1.27 -1.07 7.28
N THR A 107 1.05 -0.18 6.31
CA THR A 107 -0.24 -0.04 5.63
C THR A 107 -0.22 -0.81 4.32
N PHE A 108 -1.20 -1.67 4.08
CA PHE A 108 -1.40 -2.36 2.81
C PHE A 108 -2.52 -1.68 2.03
N GLU A 109 -2.19 -1.16 0.86
CA GLU A 109 -3.17 -0.65 -0.09
C GLU A 109 -3.72 -1.83 -0.90
N TYR A 110 -5.04 -1.98 -0.93
CA TYR A 110 -5.71 -3.07 -1.63
C TYR A 110 -6.84 -2.53 -2.50
N VAL A 111 -6.55 -2.38 -3.79
CA VAL A 111 -7.54 -1.98 -4.80
C VAL A 111 -8.46 -3.15 -5.07
N LEU A 112 -9.76 -2.94 -4.92
CA LEU A 112 -10.80 -3.92 -5.18
C LEU A 112 -11.29 -3.80 -6.64
N ILE A 113 -11.15 -4.87 -7.40
CA ILE A 113 -11.53 -4.97 -8.81
C ILE A 113 -12.58 -6.08 -8.96
N GLN A 114 -13.72 -5.74 -9.56
CA GLN A 114 -14.81 -6.70 -9.75
C GLN A 114 -14.35 -7.93 -10.54
N GLY A 115 -14.74 -9.11 -10.06
CA GLY A 115 -14.42 -10.39 -10.72
C GLY A 115 -12.95 -10.81 -10.70
N LEU A 116 -12.05 -10.02 -10.06
CA LEU A 116 -10.63 -10.34 -10.00
C LEU A 116 -10.17 -10.66 -8.57
N ASN A 117 -10.34 -9.73 -7.63
CA ASN A 117 -9.76 -9.83 -6.28
C ASN A 117 -10.70 -9.40 -5.16
N SER A 118 -11.96 -9.07 -5.45
CA SER A 118 -12.96 -8.53 -4.52
C SER A 118 -13.85 -9.59 -3.85
N GLY A 119 -13.71 -10.88 -4.24
CA GLY A 119 -14.53 -11.95 -3.68
C GLY A 119 -14.12 -12.39 -2.27
N LEU A 120 -15.04 -13.07 -1.54
CA LEU A 120 -14.84 -13.54 -0.16
C LEU A 120 -13.65 -14.51 -0.03
N GLN A 121 -13.35 -15.30 -1.07
CA GLN A 121 -12.19 -16.17 -1.07
C GLN A 121 -10.88 -15.37 -1.01
N SER A 122 -10.80 -14.25 -1.76
CA SER A 122 -9.65 -13.34 -1.70
C SER A 122 -9.53 -12.68 -0.32
N ALA A 123 -10.66 -12.29 0.30
CA ALA A 123 -10.67 -11.76 1.66
C ALA A 123 -10.15 -12.80 2.68
N ALA A 124 -10.56 -14.06 2.57
CA ALA A 124 -10.10 -15.14 3.45
C ALA A 124 -8.58 -15.39 3.31
N LYS A 125 -8.07 -15.46 2.07
CA LYS A 125 -6.63 -15.60 1.79
C LYS A 125 -5.85 -14.42 2.36
N LEU A 126 -6.33 -13.19 2.13
CA LEU A 126 -5.70 -11.96 2.64
C LEU A 126 -5.64 -11.97 4.17
N ALA A 127 -6.74 -12.35 4.82
CA ALA A 127 -6.78 -12.44 6.27
C ALA A 127 -5.77 -13.46 6.82
N THR A 128 -5.66 -14.62 6.18
CA THR A 128 -4.68 -15.66 6.57
C THR A 128 -3.25 -15.16 6.40
N MET A 129 -2.95 -14.51 5.27
CA MET A 129 -1.61 -14.00 4.94
C MET A 129 -1.13 -12.92 5.91
N LEU A 130 -2.05 -12.04 6.34
CA LEU A 130 -1.73 -10.91 7.22
C LEU A 130 -1.96 -11.19 8.71
N LYS A 131 -2.39 -12.41 9.07
CA LYS A 131 -2.60 -12.81 10.46
C LYS A 131 -1.37 -12.49 11.32
N ALA A 132 -1.61 -11.91 12.51
CA ALA A 132 -0.58 -11.55 13.49
C ALA A 132 0.49 -10.56 12.99
N LEU A 133 0.26 -9.87 11.89
CA LEU A 133 1.09 -8.75 11.46
C LEU A 133 0.46 -7.44 11.93
N ASN A 134 1.23 -6.59 12.64
CA ASN A 134 0.78 -5.25 12.98
C ASN A 134 0.66 -4.41 11.69
N CYS A 135 -0.53 -4.41 11.11
CA CYS A 135 -0.78 -3.74 9.86
C CYS A 135 -2.18 -3.10 9.82
N LYS A 136 -2.34 -2.19 8.89
CA LYS A 136 -3.61 -1.60 8.48
C LYS A 136 -3.86 -1.95 7.01
N ILE A 137 -5.11 -2.17 6.64
CA ILE A 137 -5.51 -2.42 5.25
C ILE A 137 -6.38 -1.27 4.80
N ASN A 138 -5.96 -0.58 3.74
CA ASN A 138 -6.79 0.39 3.05
C ASN A 138 -7.44 -0.28 1.85
N LEU A 139 -8.74 -0.51 1.92
CA LEU A 139 -9.53 -0.99 0.80
C LEU A 139 -9.91 0.19 -0.10
N ILE A 140 -9.65 0.06 -1.38
CA ILE A 140 -9.89 1.10 -2.39
C ILE A 140 -10.73 0.47 -3.50
N PRO A 141 -12.04 0.72 -3.59
CA PRO A 141 -12.78 0.36 -4.80
C PRO A 141 -12.07 0.99 -6.01
N CYS A 142 -11.80 0.22 -7.07
CA CYS A 142 -11.12 0.79 -8.23
C CYS A 142 -12.00 1.83 -8.92
N ASN A 143 -11.35 2.78 -9.60
CA ASN A 143 -12.06 3.64 -10.53
C ASN A 143 -12.27 2.89 -11.84
N PRO A 144 -13.39 3.13 -12.56
CA PRO A 144 -13.60 2.50 -13.87
C PRO A 144 -12.50 2.96 -14.84
N ILE A 145 -11.91 2.01 -15.55
CA ILE A 145 -10.94 2.27 -16.62
C ILE A 145 -11.51 1.60 -17.88
N LYS A 146 -12.03 2.42 -18.78
CA LYS A 146 -12.75 1.95 -19.99
C LYS A 146 -11.86 1.09 -20.88
N GLU A 147 -10.63 1.53 -21.11
CA GLU A 147 -9.66 0.85 -21.99
C GLU A 147 -9.27 -0.54 -21.48
N LEU A 148 -9.21 -0.72 -20.16
CA LEU A 148 -8.84 -1.99 -19.52
C LEU A 148 -10.05 -2.84 -19.13
N LYS A 149 -11.28 -2.36 -19.38
CA LYS A 149 -12.55 -2.99 -18.95
C LYS A 149 -12.56 -3.30 -17.43
N VAL A 150 -11.85 -2.47 -16.63
CA VAL A 150 -11.83 -2.59 -15.18
C VAL A 150 -13.03 -1.88 -14.58
N GLN A 151 -13.75 -2.58 -13.71
CA GLN A 151 -14.94 -2.05 -13.04
C GLN A 151 -14.81 -2.16 -11.52
N PRO A 152 -15.35 -1.20 -10.77
CA PRO A 152 -15.46 -1.31 -9.32
C PRO A 152 -16.43 -2.42 -8.93
N PRO A 153 -16.20 -3.13 -7.83
CA PRO A 153 -17.16 -4.09 -7.31
C PRO A 153 -18.40 -3.37 -6.77
N LYS A 154 -19.52 -4.11 -6.71
CA LYS A 154 -20.75 -3.59 -6.11
C LYS A 154 -20.54 -3.20 -4.64
N LYS A 155 -21.24 -2.18 -4.15
CA LYS A 155 -21.12 -1.70 -2.77
C LYS A 155 -21.27 -2.83 -1.73
N LEU A 156 -22.21 -3.74 -1.94
CA LEU A 156 -22.40 -4.89 -1.06
C LEU A 156 -21.18 -5.80 -1.02
N GLU A 157 -20.55 -6.09 -2.16
CA GLU A 157 -19.35 -6.91 -2.26
C GLU A 157 -18.18 -6.28 -1.49
N VAL A 158 -18.00 -4.96 -1.61
CA VAL A 158 -16.99 -4.20 -0.85
C VAL A 158 -17.23 -4.31 0.65
N LEU A 159 -18.48 -4.16 1.09
CA LEU A 159 -18.85 -4.27 2.50
C LEU A 159 -18.62 -5.68 3.05
N LEU A 160 -19.04 -6.71 2.31
CA LEU A 160 -18.81 -8.12 2.69
C LEU A 160 -17.32 -8.45 2.79
N PHE A 161 -16.52 -7.97 1.84
CA PHE A 161 -15.06 -8.14 1.86
C PHE A 161 -14.44 -7.51 3.12
N ARG A 162 -14.79 -6.24 3.40
CA ARG A 162 -14.36 -5.51 4.61
C ARG A 162 -14.74 -6.27 5.88
N ASP A 163 -16.01 -6.66 5.99
CA ASP A 163 -16.54 -7.28 7.20
C ASP A 163 -15.91 -8.65 7.46
N GLN A 164 -15.57 -9.40 6.41
CA GLN A 164 -14.79 -10.62 6.52
C GLN A 164 -13.41 -10.38 7.14
N LEU A 165 -12.72 -9.33 6.73
CA LEU A 165 -11.40 -8.97 7.29
C LEU A 165 -11.53 -8.51 8.75
N LEU A 166 -12.52 -7.67 9.05
CA LEU A 166 -12.80 -7.20 10.42
C LEU A 166 -13.12 -8.37 11.37
N LYS A 167 -13.94 -9.33 10.93
CA LYS A 167 -14.23 -10.56 11.70
C LYS A 167 -12.99 -11.41 12.00
N LYS A 168 -11.94 -11.28 11.21
CA LYS A 168 -10.63 -11.92 11.43
C LYS A 168 -9.67 -11.07 12.27
N GLY A 169 -10.15 -9.96 12.84
CA GLY A 169 -9.37 -9.08 13.73
C GLY A 169 -8.38 -8.15 13.02
N LEU A 170 -8.54 -7.93 11.72
CA LEU A 170 -7.67 -7.03 10.97
C LEU A 170 -8.17 -5.59 11.05
N ASN A 171 -7.25 -4.64 11.10
CA ASN A 171 -7.56 -3.21 11.05
C ASN A 171 -7.80 -2.78 9.59
N VAL A 172 -9.03 -2.41 9.26
CA VAL A 172 -9.45 -2.14 7.88
C VAL A 172 -10.11 -0.78 7.77
N THR A 173 -9.68 0.01 6.79
CA THR A 173 -10.35 1.24 6.37
C THR A 173 -10.83 1.12 4.93
N LEU A 174 -11.98 1.71 4.65
CA LEU A 174 -12.49 1.87 3.29
C LEU A 174 -12.22 3.31 2.85
N ARG A 175 -11.35 3.46 1.86
CA ARG A 175 -11.04 4.77 1.29
C ARG A 175 -12.16 5.16 0.33
N ARG A 176 -12.70 6.36 0.50
CA ARG A 176 -13.61 6.95 -0.49
C ARG A 176 -12.79 7.44 -1.68
N PRO A 177 -13.20 7.15 -2.91
CA PRO A 177 -12.58 7.73 -4.09
C PRO A 177 -12.60 9.27 -4.00
N ARG A 178 -11.55 9.90 -4.53
CA ARG A 178 -11.46 11.37 -4.67
C ARG A 178 -10.87 11.66 -6.04
N GLY A 179 -11.36 12.71 -6.70
CA GLY A 179 -10.84 13.14 -8.00
C GLY A 179 -11.36 12.31 -9.17
N GLU A 180 -12.47 11.58 -9.02
CA GLU A 180 -13.11 10.83 -10.13
C GLU A 180 -13.62 11.76 -11.23
N ASP A 181 -14.09 12.93 -10.82
CA ASP A 181 -14.66 13.97 -11.68
C ASP A 181 -13.64 14.67 -12.58
N ILE A 182 -12.35 14.59 -12.23
CA ILE A 182 -11.24 15.21 -12.99
C ILE A 182 -10.21 14.18 -13.47
N GLU A 183 -10.57 12.89 -13.50
CA GLU A 183 -9.69 11.77 -13.91
C GLU A 183 -8.33 11.73 -13.17
N ALA A 184 -8.25 12.33 -11.98
CA ALA A 184 -7.04 12.40 -11.15
C ALA A 184 -7.07 11.40 -9.99
N ALA A 185 -7.98 10.45 -9.98
CA ALA A 185 -8.05 9.41 -8.97
C ALA A 185 -6.93 8.37 -9.13
N CYS A 186 -6.62 7.65 -8.04
CA CYS A 186 -5.61 6.60 -8.06
C CYS A 186 -5.91 5.57 -9.17
N GLY A 187 -4.91 5.34 -10.04
CA GLY A 187 -5.01 4.44 -11.19
C GLY A 187 -5.46 5.11 -12.50
N GLN A 188 -5.87 6.37 -12.46
CA GLN A 188 -6.22 7.17 -13.66
C GLN A 188 -5.08 8.07 -14.13
N LEU A 189 -4.13 8.40 -13.24
CA LEU A 189 -2.93 9.18 -13.61
C LEU A 189 -2.02 8.33 -14.50
N ARG A 190 -1.69 8.87 -15.68
CA ARG A 190 -0.76 8.30 -16.67
C ARG A 190 0.57 9.02 -16.65
#